data_5d6581cc080fbce8f8af18ab814b0299
#
_entry.id   5d6581cc080fbce8f8af18ab814b0299
#
_cell.length_a   1.000
_cell.length_b   1.000
_cell.length_c   1.000
_cell.angle_alpha   90.00
_cell.angle_beta   90.00
_cell.angle_gamma   90.00
#
_symmetry.space_group_name_H-M   'P 1'
#
loop_
_entity.id
_entity.type
_entity.pdbx_description
1 polymer ?
#
loop_
_entity_poly.entity_id
_entity_poly.type
_entity_poly.pdbx_seq_one_letter_code
_entity_poly.pdbx_strand_id
1 'polypeptide(L)'
;MLCVTTLSAGDLSSLIGLGTATMQDLADLTKLLLPTMAAALAGCGGVFTASAWQVGTLFAADALTTLIHELLLPLVYCHIALASAGAALPESGLDKLADGLKKLISWLLCGAVTAFTLYLSVSGVLTGSADRAAVKAAQAAVSGAVPVVGSILAESAEMVLSAAHSLRAAIGAAGVLGVLLACLAPLVRLSVQFLLYRAAAFVSVSYTHLTLPTNS
;
A
#
# COMPACT_ATOMS: atom_id res chain seq x y z
N MET A 1 -6.82 -28.50 -24.71
CA MET A 1 -6.19 -28.06 -23.46
C MET A 1 -5.10 -27.01 -23.68
N LEU A 2 -4.12 -27.19 -24.56
CA LEU A 2 -3.05 -26.21 -24.84
C LEU A 2 -3.56 -24.79 -25.18
N CYS A 3 -4.64 -24.66 -25.94
CA CYS A 3 -5.19 -23.36 -26.32
C CYS A 3 -5.80 -22.60 -25.15
N VAL A 4 -6.38 -23.29 -24.15
CA VAL A 4 -6.94 -22.66 -22.93
C VAL A 4 -5.82 -22.22 -21.99
N THR A 5 -4.75 -23.00 -21.90
CA THR A 5 -3.59 -22.64 -21.05
C THR A 5 -2.80 -21.46 -21.61
N THR A 6 -2.67 -21.34 -22.93
CA THR A 6 -2.00 -20.18 -23.57
C THR A 6 -2.82 -18.91 -23.47
N LEU A 7 -4.15 -18.97 -23.63
CA LEU A 7 -5.05 -17.85 -23.41
C LEU A 7 -5.02 -17.37 -21.96
N SER A 8 -5.08 -18.29 -21.00
CA SER A 8 -5.03 -17.94 -19.58
C SER A 8 -3.67 -17.34 -19.18
N ALA A 9 -2.57 -17.78 -19.78
CA ALA A 9 -1.24 -17.21 -19.49
C ALA A 9 -1.09 -15.78 -20.04
N GLY A 10 -1.64 -15.51 -21.23
CA GLY A 10 -1.65 -14.15 -21.81
C GLY A 10 -2.48 -13.17 -20.99
N ASP A 11 -3.63 -13.62 -20.52
CA ASP A 11 -4.52 -12.82 -19.68
C ASP A 11 -3.93 -12.58 -18.29
N LEU A 12 -3.25 -13.57 -17.69
CA LEU A 12 -2.55 -13.41 -16.42
C LEU A 12 -1.39 -12.40 -16.52
N SER A 13 -0.64 -12.45 -17.59
CA SER A 13 0.42 -11.48 -17.88
C SER A 13 -0.14 -10.06 -18.01
N SER A 14 -1.30 -9.89 -18.62
CA SER A 14 -2.03 -8.62 -18.70
C SER A 14 -2.47 -8.12 -17.32
N LEU A 15 -2.96 -9.01 -16.45
CA LEU A 15 -3.34 -8.67 -15.06
C LEU A 15 -2.15 -8.23 -14.21
N ILE A 16 -1.02 -8.92 -14.35
CA ILE A 16 0.23 -8.55 -13.68
C ILE A 16 0.70 -7.19 -14.20
N GLY A 17 0.66 -6.97 -15.51
CA GLY A 17 0.99 -5.68 -16.12
C GLY A 17 0.10 -4.54 -15.63
N LEU A 18 -1.21 -4.77 -15.49
CA LEU A 18 -2.13 -3.80 -14.90
C LEU A 18 -1.81 -3.52 -13.43
N GLY A 19 -1.49 -4.56 -12.66
CA GLY A 19 -1.11 -4.42 -11.24
C GLY A 19 0.16 -3.60 -11.08
N THR A 20 1.19 -3.89 -11.86
CA THR A 20 2.47 -3.14 -11.81
C THR A 20 2.33 -1.70 -12.29
N ALA A 21 1.58 -1.44 -13.36
CA ALA A 21 1.29 -0.08 -13.81
C ALA A 21 0.53 0.72 -12.74
N THR A 22 -0.47 0.11 -12.11
CA THR A 22 -1.21 0.74 -10.99
C THR A 22 -0.31 1.09 -9.83
N MET A 23 0.65 0.23 -9.49
CA MET A 23 1.59 0.50 -8.40
C MET A 23 2.55 1.65 -8.74
N GLN A 24 2.99 1.73 -10.00
CA GLN A 24 3.81 2.86 -10.47
C GLN A 24 3.02 4.17 -10.41
N ASP A 25 1.78 4.18 -10.88
CA ASP A 25 0.89 5.35 -10.82
C ASP A 25 0.68 5.82 -9.37
N LEU A 26 0.47 4.89 -8.43
CA LEU A 26 0.34 5.19 -7.00
C LEU A 26 1.64 5.71 -6.38
N ALA A 27 2.79 5.14 -6.76
CA ALA A 27 4.09 5.61 -6.30
C ALA A 27 4.37 7.03 -6.78
N ASP A 28 4.06 7.34 -8.04
CA ASP A 28 4.25 8.67 -8.61
C ASP A 28 3.29 9.70 -8.02
N LEU A 29 2.03 9.32 -7.79
CA LEU A 29 1.05 10.14 -7.07
C LEU A 29 1.53 10.42 -5.64
N THR A 30 2.09 9.43 -4.96
CA THR A 30 2.66 9.60 -3.61
C THR A 30 3.84 10.57 -3.63
N LYS A 31 4.77 10.44 -4.58
CA LYS A 31 5.91 11.37 -4.73
C LYS A 31 5.46 12.82 -5.00
N LEU A 32 4.36 13.01 -5.71
CA LEU A 32 3.79 14.32 -5.99
C LEU A 32 3.07 14.92 -4.77
N LEU A 33 2.31 14.11 -4.04
CA LEU A 33 1.54 14.56 -2.87
C LEU A 33 2.41 14.74 -1.62
N LEU A 34 3.48 13.96 -1.48
CA LEU A 34 4.30 13.97 -0.27
C LEU A 34 4.89 15.35 0.06
N PRO A 35 5.53 16.10 -0.88
CA PRO A 35 6.09 17.40 -0.58
C PRO A 35 5.02 18.41 -0.16
N THR A 36 3.86 18.40 -0.79
CA THR A 36 2.76 19.34 -0.48
C THR A 36 2.17 19.07 0.89
N MET A 37 1.98 17.81 1.25
CA MET A 37 1.50 17.42 2.58
C MET A 37 2.55 17.66 3.66
N ALA A 38 3.82 17.40 3.38
CA ALA A 38 4.92 17.68 4.30
C ALA A 38 5.05 19.19 4.57
N ALA A 39 4.96 20.04 3.55
CA ALA A 39 4.97 21.49 3.69
C ALA A 39 3.78 21.98 4.53
N ALA A 40 2.57 21.46 4.29
CA ALA A 40 1.39 21.78 5.06
C ALA A 40 1.51 21.35 6.54
N LEU A 41 2.04 20.16 6.80
CA LEU A 41 2.32 19.66 8.16
C LEU A 41 3.38 20.50 8.88
N ALA A 42 4.46 20.88 8.19
CA ALA A 42 5.50 21.74 8.74
C ALA A 42 4.95 23.13 9.09
N GLY A 43 4.12 23.71 8.22
CA GLY A 43 3.42 24.99 8.47
C GLY A 43 2.49 24.96 9.69
N CYS A 44 1.97 23.78 10.06
CA CYS A 44 1.19 23.55 11.28
C CYS A 44 2.05 23.24 12.53
N GLY A 45 3.34 23.55 12.51
CA GLY A 45 4.26 23.32 13.65
C GLY A 45 4.73 21.86 13.81
N GLY A 46 4.48 21.01 12.85
CA GLY A 46 4.89 19.60 12.84
C GLY A 46 6.13 19.33 12.01
N VAL A 47 7.21 20.06 12.23
CA VAL A 47 8.43 19.98 11.43
C VAL A 47 9.09 18.61 11.52
N PHE A 48 9.20 18.05 12.71
CA PHE A 48 9.78 16.72 12.94
C PHE A 48 8.89 15.62 12.31
N THR A 49 7.59 15.73 12.53
CA THR A 49 6.62 14.80 11.93
C THR A 49 6.65 14.87 10.40
N ALA A 50 6.70 16.07 9.82
CA ALA A 50 6.73 16.27 8.38
C ALA A 50 7.99 15.65 7.74
N SER A 51 9.18 15.90 8.31
CA SER A 51 10.44 15.38 7.80
C SER A 51 10.52 13.84 7.91
N ALA A 52 10.15 13.27 9.05
CA ALA A 52 10.16 11.83 9.25
C ALA A 52 9.14 11.13 8.32
N TRP A 53 7.97 11.72 8.13
CA TRP A 53 6.97 11.21 7.21
C TRP A 53 7.46 11.23 5.76
N GLN A 54 8.08 12.33 5.35
CA GLN A 54 8.60 12.46 3.99
C GLN A 54 9.70 11.43 3.70
N VAL A 55 10.71 11.35 4.55
CA VAL A 55 11.84 10.43 4.38
C VAL A 55 11.36 8.97 4.47
N GLY A 56 10.57 8.65 5.48
CA GLY A 56 10.10 7.29 5.69
C GLY A 56 9.15 6.78 4.63
N THR A 57 8.25 7.64 4.13
CA THR A 57 7.32 7.24 3.07
C THR A 57 8.04 7.06 1.74
N LEU A 58 9.02 7.92 1.42
CA LEU A 58 9.86 7.74 0.23
C LEU A 58 10.66 6.45 0.30
N PHE A 59 11.31 6.19 1.45
CA PHE A 59 12.06 4.96 1.66
C PHE A 59 11.17 3.71 1.57
N ALA A 60 10.00 3.75 2.18
CA ALA A 60 9.06 2.63 2.14
C ALA A 60 8.49 2.41 0.73
N ALA A 61 8.18 3.47 -0.01
CA ALA A 61 7.71 3.36 -1.39
C ALA A 61 8.78 2.76 -2.29
N ASP A 62 10.03 3.17 -2.13
CA ASP A 62 11.17 2.63 -2.87
C ASP A 62 11.42 1.16 -2.52
N ALA A 63 11.47 0.83 -1.24
CA ALA A 63 11.64 -0.54 -0.76
C ALA A 63 10.51 -1.47 -1.22
N LEU A 64 9.25 -1.03 -1.17
CA LEU A 64 8.10 -1.79 -1.66
C LEU A 64 8.16 -1.99 -3.18
N THR A 65 8.51 -0.95 -3.94
CA THR A 65 8.66 -1.03 -5.39
C THR A 65 9.74 -2.03 -5.77
N THR A 66 10.90 -1.96 -5.13
CA THR A 66 12.01 -2.92 -5.31
C THR A 66 11.60 -4.34 -4.95
N LEU A 67 10.97 -4.53 -3.79
CA LEU A 67 10.47 -5.84 -3.35
C LEU A 67 9.52 -6.47 -4.38
N ILE A 68 8.63 -5.67 -4.94
CA ILE A 68 7.66 -6.14 -5.91
C ILE A 68 8.33 -6.48 -7.23
N HIS A 69 9.15 -5.59 -7.78
CA HIS A 69 9.77 -5.79 -9.08
C HIS A 69 10.86 -6.86 -9.08
N GLU A 70 11.71 -6.90 -8.06
CA GLU A 70 12.85 -7.79 -8.03
C GLU A 70 12.57 -9.14 -7.39
N LEU A 71 11.61 -9.21 -6.49
CA LEU A 71 11.33 -10.44 -5.75
C LEU A 71 9.94 -11.02 -6.04
N LEU A 72 8.88 -10.24 -5.88
CA LEU A 72 7.51 -10.76 -6.03
C LEU A 72 7.17 -11.15 -7.46
N LEU A 73 7.50 -10.31 -8.44
CA LEU A 73 7.20 -10.59 -9.84
C LEU A 73 7.83 -11.89 -10.34
N PRO A 74 9.14 -12.14 -10.17
CA PRO A 74 9.74 -13.42 -10.54
C PRO A 74 9.10 -14.61 -9.82
N LEU A 75 8.78 -14.46 -8.52
CA LEU A 75 8.13 -15.50 -7.73
C LEU A 75 6.73 -15.82 -8.25
N VAL A 76 5.95 -14.80 -8.64
CA VAL A 76 4.62 -14.97 -9.23
C VAL A 76 4.71 -15.68 -10.58
N TYR A 77 5.63 -15.29 -11.47
CA TYR A 77 5.84 -15.99 -12.74
C TYR A 77 6.26 -17.45 -12.52
N CYS A 78 7.13 -17.70 -11.57
CA CYS A 78 7.56 -19.05 -11.20
C CYS A 78 6.37 -19.89 -10.66
N HIS A 79 5.52 -19.29 -9.82
CA HIS A 79 4.30 -19.94 -9.32
C HIS A 79 3.34 -20.31 -10.45
N ILE A 80 3.12 -19.40 -11.41
CA ILE A 80 2.26 -19.66 -12.57
C ILE A 80 2.82 -20.79 -13.44
N ALA A 81 4.13 -20.78 -13.69
CA ALA A 81 4.80 -21.82 -14.46
C ALA A 81 4.68 -23.19 -13.77
N LEU A 82 4.90 -23.27 -12.45
CA LEU A 82 4.74 -24.49 -11.67
C LEU A 82 3.30 -24.98 -11.63
N ALA A 83 2.34 -24.09 -11.45
CA ALA A 83 0.92 -24.44 -11.43
C ALA A 83 0.45 -24.96 -12.80
N SER A 84 0.91 -24.34 -13.90
CA SER A 84 0.58 -24.80 -15.26
C SER A 84 1.25 -26.15 -15.59
N ALA A 85 2.49 -26.37 -15.16
CA ALA A 85 3.20 -27.64 -15.33
C ALA A 85 2.57 -28.76 -14.48
N GLY A 86 2.16 -28.46 -13.23
CA GLY A 86 1.45 -29.40 -12.34
C GLY A 86 0.12 -29.86 -12.92
N ALA A 87 -0.64 -28.96 -13.56
CA ALA A 87 -1.86 -29.29 -14.25
C ALA A 87 -1.65 -30.22 -15.48
N ALA A 88 -0.46 -30.18 -16.10
CA ALA A 88 -0.10 -31.06 -17.20
C ALA A 88 0.47 -32.42 -16.73
N LEU A 89 1.05 -32.49 -15.53
CA LEU A 89 1.72 -33.65 -14.97
C LEU A 89 1.24 -33.93 -13.53
N PRO A 90 0.05 -34.53 -13.35
CA PRO A 90 -0.61 -34.66 -12.03
C PRO A 90 0.20 -35.48 -11.00
N GLU A 91 1.09 -36.37 -11.43
CA GLU A 91 1.89 -37.22 -10.55
C GLU A 91 3.25 -36.63 -10.14
N SER A 92 3.59 -35.42 -10.59
CA SER A 92 4.96 -34.87 -10.46
C SER A 92 5.26 -34.21 -9.10
N GLY A 93 4.28 -34.05 -8.22
CA GLY A 93 4.47 -33.33 -6.94
C GLY A 93 4.71 -31.82 -7.09
N LEU A 94 4.60 -31.26 -8.29
CA LEU A 94 4.75 -29.83 -8.59
C LEU A 94 3.72 -28.95 -7.88
N ASP A 95 2.55 -29.53 -7.58
CA ASP A 95 1.49 -28.84 -6.83
C ASP A 95 1.97 -28.43 -5.42
N LYS A 96 2.75 -29.29 -4.75
CA LYS A 96 3.31 -28.99 -3.43
C LYS A 96 4.33 -27.84 -3.48
N LEU A 97 5.12 -27.77 -4.56
CA LEU A 97 6.06 -26.66 -4.78
C LEU A 97 5.32 -25.37 -5.08
N ALA A 98 4.27 -25.41 -5.90
CA ALA A 98 3.42 -24.26 -6.20
C ALA A 98 2.73 -23.72 -4.94
N ASP A 99 2.23 -24.60 -4.08
CA ASP A 99 1.63 -24.21 -2.79
C ASP A 99 2.65 -23.63 -1.81
N GLY A 100 3.86 -24.18 -1.77
CA GLY A 100 4.97 -23.61 -1.00
C GLY A 100 5.32 -22.20 -1.44
N LEU A 101 5.40 -21.99 -2.75
CA LEU A 101 5.71 -20.69 -3.34
C LEU A 101 4.60 -19.66 -3.07
N LYS A 102 3.35 -20.05 -3.16
CA LYS A 102 2.19 -19.24 -2.79
C LYS A 102 2.25 -18.78 -1.33
N LYS A 103 2.60 -19.68 -0.41
CA LYS A 103 2.78 -19.36 1.01
C LYS A 103 3.92 -18.38 1.22
N LEU A 104 5.04 -18.55 0.51
CA LEU A 104 6.18 -17.65 0.58
C LEU A 104 5.81 -16.24 0.10
N ILE A 105 5.12 -16.11 -1.03
CA ILE A 105 4.62 -14.84 -1.56
C ILE A 105 3.70 -14.14 -0.53
N SER A 106 2.76 -14.90 0.04
CA SER A 106 1.83 -14.37 1.04
C SER A 106 2.56 -13.92 2.32
N TRP A 107 3.56 -14.68 2.77
CA TRP A 107 4.36 -14.34 3.94
C TRP A 107 5.20 -13.08 3.72
N LEU A 108 5.82 -12.95 2.54
CA LEU A 108 6.57 -11.75 2.14
C LEU A 108 5.69 -10.50 2.10
N LEU A 109 4.50 -10.60 1.48
CA LEU A 109 3.54 -9.50 1.42
C LEU A 109 3.06 -9.08 2.81
N CYS A 110 2.62 -10.04 3.62
CA CYS A 110 2.19 -9.79 5.00
C CYS A 110 3.31 -9.16 5.83
N GLY A 111 4.52 -9.67 5.71
CA GLY A 111 5.71 -9.16 6.41
C GLY A 111 6.02 -7.73 6.03
N ALA A 112 6.00 -7.40 4.73
CA ALA A 112 6.24 -6.05 4.23
C ALA A 112 5.20 -5.04 4.73
N VAL A 113 3.91 -5.39 4.64
CA VAL A 113 2.81 -4.53 5.13
C VAL A 113 2.89 -4.35 6.65
N THR A 114 3.19 -5.42 7.39
CA THR A 114 3.32 -5.35 8.85
C THR A 114 4.51 -4.48 9.26
N ALA A 115 5.67 -4.66 8.63
CA ALA A 115 6.86 -3.86 8.90
C ALA A 115 6.60 -2.37 8.61
N PHE A 116 5.93 -2.06 7.50
CA PHE A 116 5.57 -0.69 7.15
C PHE A 116 4.58 -0.08 8.16
N THR A 117 3.56 -0.83 8.57
CA THR A 117 2.59 -0.37 9.57
C THR A 117 3.24 -0.11 10.92
N LEU A 118 4.16 -0.99 11.35
CA LEU A 118 4.94 -0.78 12.58
C LEU A 118 5.83 0.46 12.47
N TYR A 119 6.50 0.64 11.33
CA TYR A 119 7.32 1.84 11.10
C TYR A 119 6.48 3.12 11.23
N LEU A 120 5.32 3.20 10.57
CA LEU A 120 4.44 4.36 10.65
C LEU A 120 3.94 4.61 12.08
N SER A 121 3.59 3.56 12.81
CA SER A 121 3.10 3.66 14.19
C SER A 121 4.17 4.20 15.12
N VAL A 122 5.38 3.66 15.06
CA VAL A 122 6.51 4.09 15.89
C VAL A 122 6.95 5.51 15.53
N SER A 123 7.11 5.80 14.24
CA SER A 123 7.46 7.13 13.77
C SER A 123 6.45 8.19 14.21
N GLY A 124 5.16 7.90 14.10
CA GLY A 124 4.10 8.83 14.50
C GLY A 124 4.14 9.19 15.98
N VAL A 125 4.41 8.22 16.84
CA VAL A 125 4.53 8.45 18.31
C VAL A 125 5.78 9.26 18.65
N LEU A 126 6.93 8.90 18.09
CA LEU A 126 8.20 9.56 18.38
C LEU A 126 8.22 11.01 17.89
N THR A 127 7.84 11.23 16.65
CA THR A 127 7.85 12.57 16.03
C THR A 127 6.79 13.49 16.62
N GLY A 128 5.60 12.96 16.95
CA GLY A 128 4.57 13.73 17.64
C GLY A 128 4.98 14.18 19.04
N SER A 129 5.78 13.40 19.77
CA SER A 129 6.33 13.81 21.06
C SER A 129 7.41 14.88 20.91
N ALA A 130 8.27 14.79 19.88
CA ALA A 130 9.30 15.77 19.57
C ALA A 130 8.69 17.14 19.17
N ASP A 131 7.66 17.15 18.34
CA ASP A 131 6.92 18.35 17.96
C ASP A 131 6.30 19.05 19.17
N ARG A 132 5.66 18.27 20.07
CA ARG A 132 5.09 18.81 21.34
C ARG A 132 6.16 19.38 22.26
N ALA A 133 7.31 18.73 22.38
CA ALA A 133 8.42 19.20 23.19
C ALA A 133 9.00 20.50 22.62
N ALA A 134 9.16 20.62 21.31
CA ALA A 134 9.63 21.83 20.65
C ALA A 134 8.68 23.02 20.86
N VAL A 135 7.37 22.79 20.75
CA VAL A 135 6.35 23.83 21.01
C VAL A 135 6.37 24.27 22.47
N LYS A 136 6.44 23.34 23.42
CA LYS A 136 6.53 23.67 24.86
C LYS A 136 7.80 24.45 25.21
N ALA A 137 8.94 24.08 24.60
CA ALA A 137 10.19 24.81 24.79
C ALA A 137 10.08 26.23 24.24
N ALA A 138 9.49 26.44 23.06
CA ALA A 138 9.25 27.75 22.52
C ALA A 138 8.31 28.60 23.41
N GLN A 139 7.23 28.02 23.90
CA GLN A 139 6.31 28.69 24.86
C GLN A 139 7.02 29.09 26.16
N ALA A 140 7.83 28.21 26.73
CA ALA A 140 8.60 28.50 27.97
C ALA A 140 9.61 29.62 27.77
N ALA A 141 10.29 29.68 26.58
CA ALA A 141 11.22 30.74 26.24
C ALA A 141 10.52 32.11 26.13
N VAL A 142 9.35 32.17 25.51
CA VAL A 142 8.54 33.38 25.38
C VAL A 142 7.98 33.83 26.74
N SER A 143 7.46 32.90 27.52
CA SER A 143 6.88 33.19 28.85
C SER A 143 7.93 33.67 29.84
N GLY A 144 9.17 33.17 29.75
CA GLY A 144 10.29 33.60 30.60
C GLY A 144 10.82 34.99 30.24
N ALA A 145 10.66 35.44 29.03
CA ALA A 145 11.19 36.74 28.56
C ALA A 145 10.30 37.94 28.94
N VAL A 146 8.95 37.72 29.11
CA VAL A 146 8.02 38.84 29.38
C VAL A 146 6.94 38.42 30.39
N PRO A 147 7.20 38.67 31.72
CA PRO A 147 6.33 38.14 32.79
C PRO A 147 4.89 38.70 32.82
N VAL A 148 4.65 39.89 32.28
CA VAL A 148 3.35 40.57 32.33
C VAL A 148 2.45 40.23 31.12
N VAL A 149 3.01 39.84 29.98
CA VAL A 149 2.29 39.56 28.73
C VAL A 149 2.25 38.06 28.44
N GLY A 150 2.98 37.27 29.24
CA GLY A 150 3.15 35.83 29.03
C GLY A 150 1.84 35.03 29.03
N SER A 151 0.85 35.42 29.86
CA SER A 151 -0.45 34.74 29.92
C SER A 151 -1.28 34.93 28.63
N ILE A 152 -1.32 36.16 28.10
CA ILE A 152 -2.07 36.49 26.88
C ILE A 152 -1.40 35.85 25.64
N LEU A 153 -0.08 35.84 25.61
CA LEU A 153 0.68 35.18 24.57
C LEU A 153 0.55 33.63 24.63
N ALA A 154 0.53 33.07 25.84
CA ALA A 154 0.31 31.62 26.01
C ALA A 154 -1.09 31.20 25.55
N GLU A 155 -2.13 31.97 25.87
CA GLU A 155 -3.51 31.70 25.46
C GLU A 155 -3.69 31.85 23.94
N SER A 156 -3.08 32.88 23.34
CA SER A 156 -3.04 33.07 21.89
C SER A 156 -2.28 31.95 21.17
N ALA A 157 -1.16 31.49 21.74
CA ALA A 157 -0.37 30.38 21.21
C ALA A 157 -1.14 29.06 21.29
N GLU A 158 -1.91 28.84 22.35
CA GLU A 158 -2.74 27.64 22.50
C GLU A 158 -3.89 27.61 21.50
N MET A 159 -4.50 28.74 21.21
CA MET A 159 -5.54 28.89 20.18
C MET A 159 -4.98 28.59 18.77
N VAL A 160 -3.80 29.13 18.43
CA VAL A 160 -3.12 28.87 17.16
C VAL A 160 -2.73 27.39 17.07
N LEU A 161 -2.26 26.79 18.16
CA LEU A 161 -1.89 25.37 18.20
C LEU A 161 -3.11 24.46 18.01
N SER A 162 -4.23 24.80 18.62
CA SER A 162 -5.51 24.07 18.44
C SER A 162 -6.00 24.15 16.99
N ALA A 163 -5.93 25.34 16.37
CA ALA A 163 -6.27 25.52 14.98
C ALA A 163 -5.33 24.73 14.04
N ALA A 164 -4.02 24.74 14.33
CA ALA A 164 -3.02 23.95 13.59
C ALA A 164 -3.27 22.44 13.72
N HIS A 165 -3.67 21.97 14.89
CA HIS A 165 -4.02 20.56 15.12
C HIS A 165 -5.26 20.14 14.29
N SER A 166 -6.28 20.98 14.25
CA SER A 166 -7.48 20.76 13.45
C SER A 166 -7.17 20.73 11.94
N LEU A 167 -6.34 21.66 11.48
CA LEU A 167 -5.88 21.73 10.09
C LEU A 167 -5.05 20.49 9.71
N ARG A 168 -4.16 20.04 10.60
CA ARG A 168 -3.39 18.80 10.43
C ARG A 168 -4.30 17.58 10.27
N ALA A 169 -5.34 17.46 11.08
CA ALA A 169 -6.31 16.37 11.00
C ALA A 169 -7.09 16.41 9.68
N ALA A 170 -7.50 17.61 9.22
CA ALA A 170 -8.19 17.79 7.95
C ALA A 170 -7.30 17.43 6.75
N ILE A 171 -6.04 17.85 6.74
CA ILE A 171 -5.05 17.50 5.69
C ILE A 171 -4.83 15.98 5.67
N GLY A 172 -4.68 15.35 6.85
CA GLY A 172 -4.52 13.90 6.95
C GLY A 172 -5.74 13.15 6.41
N ALA A 173 -6.94 13.57 6.76
CA ALA A 173 -8.19 12.98 6.25
C ALA A 173 -8.33 13.15 4.74
N ALA A 174 -8.02 14.33 4.20
CA ALA A 174 -8.04 14.61 2.76
C ALA A 174 -7.03 13.74 2.01
N GLY A 175 -5.83 13.54 2.58
CA GLY A 175 -4.81 12.65 2.01
C GLY A 175 -5.27 11.19 1.94
N VAL A 176 -5.86 10.67 3.02
CA VAL A 176 -6.41 9.30 3.05
C VAL A 176 -7.53 9.15 2.02
N LEU A 177 -8.45 10.10 1.95
CA LEU A 177 -9.52 10.09 0.95
C LEU A 177 -8.98 10.14 -0.48
N GLY A 178 -7.97 10.96 -0.75
CA GLY A 178 -7.32 11.05 -2.05
C GLY A 178 -6.70 9.71 -2.48
N VAL A 179 -5.97 9.05 -1.58
CA VAL A 179 -5.39 7.72 -1.83
C VAL A 179 -6.47 6.67 -2.05
N LEU A 180 -7.53 6.65 -1.23
CA LEU A 180 -8.65 5.72 -1.39
C LEU A 180 -9.33 5.87 -2.74
N LEU A 181 -9.59 7.12 -3.18
CA LEU A 181 -10.20 7.40 -4.48
C LEU A 181 -9.27 6.98 -5.63
N ALA A 182 -7.97 7.22 -5.51
CA ALA A 182 -6.98 6.78 -6.50
C ALA A 182 -6.90 5.25 -6.61
N CYS A 183 -7.03 4.55 -5.48
CA CYS A 183 -7.04 3.08 -5.44
C CYS A 183 -8.35 2.46 -5.93
N LEU A 184 -9.45 3.21 -5.94
CA LEU A 184 -10.77 2.66 -6.26
C LEU A 184 -10.86 2.16 -7.71
N ALA A 185 -10.34 2.91 -8.66
CA ALA A 185 -10.36 2.54 -10.08
C ALA A 185 -9.62 1.22 -10.38
N PRO A 186 -8.36 1.03 -9.94
CA PRO A 186 -7.66 -0.23 -10.12
C PRO A 186 -8.30 -1.40 -9.35
N LEU A 187 -8.80 -1.16 -8.14
CA LEU A 187 -9.50 -2.19 -7.37
C LEU A 187 -10.76 -2.70 -8.09
N VAL A 188 -11.56 -1.79 -8.64
CA VAL A 188 -12.75 -2.18 -9.41
C VAL A 188 -12.34 -2.97 -10.66
N ARG A 189 -11.33 -2.53 -11.41
CA ARG A 189 -10.85 -3.25 -12.60
C ARG A 189 -10.38 -4.65 -12.26
N LEU A 190 -9.52 -4.81 -11.25
CA LEU A 190 -9.03 -6.11 -10.81
C LEU A 190 -10.15 -7.01 -10.30
N SER A 191 -11.12 -6.46 -9.57
CA SER A 191 -12.28 -7.21 -9.06
C SER A 191 -13.17 -7.72 -10.20
N VAL A 192 -13.46 -6.88 -11.19
CA VAL A 192 -14.25 -7.26 -12.38
C VAL A 192 -13.54 -8.36 -13.17
N GLN A 193 -12.24 -8.21 -13.42
CA GLN A 193 -11.46 -9.23 -14.12
C GLN A 193 -11.43 -10.55 -13.33
N PHE A 194 -11.20 -10.50 -12.02
CA PHE A 194 -11.24 -11.69 -11.17
C PHE A 194 -12.59 -12.42 -11.24
N LEU A 195 -13.70 -11.66 -11.20
CA LEU A 195 -15.05 -12.23 -11.33
C LEU A 195 -15.29 -12.86 -12.72
N LEU A 196 -14.81 -12.21 -13.77
CA LEU A 196 -14.91 -12.75 -15.13
C LEU A 196 -14.14 -14.08 -15.28
N TYR A 197 -12.92 -14.17 -14.74
CA TYR A 197 -12.15 -15.41 -14.74
C TYR A 197 -12.84 -16.51 -13.93
N ARG A 198 -13.39 -16.17 -12.80
CA ARG A 198 -14.11 -17.13 -11.97
C ARG A 198 -15.38 -17.64 -12.65
N ALA A 199 -16.11 -16.77 -13.33
CA ALA A 199 -17.28 -17.14 -14.13
C ALA A 199 -16.89 -18.01 -15.33
N ALA A 200 -15.83 -17.67 -16.06
CA ALA A 200 -15.32 -18.47 -17.16
C ALA A 200 -14.85 -19.87 -16.70
N ALA A 201 -14.17 -19.97 -15.56
CA ALA A 201 -13.78 -21.24 -14.97
C ALA A 201 -14.99 -22.10 -14.61
N PHE A 202 -16.02 -21.49 -14.02
CA PHE A 202 -17.27 -22.20 -13.67
C PHE A 202 -17.98 -22.76 -14.92
N VAL A 203 -18.07 -21.95 -15.99
CA VAL A 203 -18.67 -22.38 -17.26
C VAL A 203 -17.86 -23.51 -17.91
N SER A 204 -16.52 -23.44 -17.88
CA SER A 204 -15.66 -24.48 -18.47
C SER A 204 -15.79 -25.82 -17.75
N VAL A 205 -15.91 -25.83 -16.42
CA VAL A 205 -16.14 -27.04 -15.62
C VAL A 205 -17.52 -27.62 -15.90
N SER A 206 -18.55 -26.79 -16.02
CA SER A 206 -19.90 -27.24 -16.33
C SER A 206 -20.00 -27.89 -17.71
N TYR A 207 -19.24 -27.40 -18.69
CA TYR A 207 -19.20 -27.98 -20.05
C TYR A 207 -18.51 -29.34 -20.11
N THR A 208 -17.46 -29.57 -19.31
CA THR A 208 -16.76 -30.87 -19.28
C THR A 208 -17.59 -31.99 -18.63
N HIS A 209 -18.47 -31.65 -17.70
CA HIS A 209 -19.40 -32.62 -17.09
C HIS A 209 -20.55 -33.02 -18.01
N LEU A 210 -20.95 -32.16 -18.97
CA LEU A 210 -22.04 -32.46 -19.91
C LEU A 210 -21.60 -33.24 -21.16
N THR A 211 -20.29 -33.28 -21.45
CA THR A 211 -19.75 -33.91 -22.67
C THR A 211 -19.05 -35.24 -22.41
N LEU A 212 -19.14 -35.83 -21.22
CA LEU A 212 -18.72 -37.22 -21.01
C LEU A 212 -19.78 -38.14 -21.63
N PRO A 213 -19.51 -38.84 -22.75
CA PRO A 213 -20.41 -39.87 -23.24
C PRO A 213 -20.38 -41.01 -22.25
N THR A 214 -21.57 -41.37 -21.73
CA THR A 214 -21.82 -42.64 -21.09
C THR A 214 -21.58 -43.74 -22.12
N ASN A 215 -20.35 -44.23 -22.26
CA ASN A 215 -20.10 -45.48 -22.91
C ASN A 215 -20.42 -46.59 -21.89
N SER A 216 -21.63 -47.12 -22.01
CA SER A 216 -22.00 -48.44 -21.59
C SER A 216 -21.31 -49.48 -22.46
#